data_1b128b30131728d15b5090fba4a356e8
#
_entry.id   1b128b30131728d15b5090fba4a356e8
#
_cell.length_a   1.000
_cell.length_b   1.000
_cell.length_c   1.000
_cell.angle_alpha   90.00
_cell.angle_beta   90.00
_cell.angle_gamma   90.00
#
_symmetry.space_group_name_H-M   'P 1'
#
loop_
_entity.id
_entity.type
_entity.pdbx_description
1 polymer ?
#
loop_
_entity_poly.entity_id
_entity_poly.type
_entity_poly.pdbx_seq_one_letter_code
_entity_poly.pdbx_strand_id
1 'polypeptide(L)'
;MSTGPDASEQGAYQELQCYTLAHGDPAFLHQHVLDAWVAQHAGAATKPIGLTFALAGLYLHVDCGFSGRQVQRAHMTLGQRKRAWPTFVLPVERGAVRVRQVLAAPPGAARDRAIAAWCGSVWGAFHDSRTTIAALLQEYDIWPSRNGRS
;
A
#
# COMPACT_ATOMS: atom_id res chain seq x y z
N MET A 1 25.85 1.81 3.59
CA MET A 1 24.79 1.08 4.28
C MET A 1 23.63 0.84 3.36
N SER A 2 23.22 -0.39 3.24
CA SER A 2 22.09 -0.71 2.37
C SER A 2 20.78 -0.21 2.99
N THR A 3 19.94 0.43 2.18
CA THR A 3 18.63 0.85 2.59
C THR A 3 17.55 -0.13 2.15
N GLY A 4 17.91 -1.14 1.38
CA GLY A 4 16.97 -2.13 0.89
C GLY A 4 16.65 -3.19 1.94
N PRO A 5 15.63 -4.01 1.69
CA PRO A 5 15.31 -5.12 2.58
C PRO A 5 16.40 -6.18 2.53
N ASP A 6 16.61 -6.88 3.64
CA ASP A 6 17.54 -8.00 3.64
C ASP A 6 16.89 -9.23 2.99
N ALA A 7 17.69 -10.27 2.76
CA ALA A 7 17.21 -11.47 2.07
C ALA A 7 16.08 -12.16 2.85
N SER A 8 16.14 -12.11 4.18
CA SER A 8 15.11 -12.70 5.02
C SER A 8 13.77 -11.97 4.85
N GLU A 9 13.82 -10.63 4.78
CA GLU A 9 12.63 -9.83 4.59
C GLU A 9 12.03 -10.04 3.20
N GLN A 10 12.88 -10.10 2.17
CA GLN A 10 12.40 -10.39 0.82
C GLN A 10 11.77 -11.77 0.70
N GLY A 11 12.36 -12.76 1.34
CA GLY A 11 11.80 -14.11 1.35
C GLY A 11 10.43 -14.13 2.02
N ALA A 12 10.28 -13.42 3.14
CA ALA A 12 8.99 -13.31 3.82
C ALA A 12 7.96 -12.60 2.93
N TYR A 13 8.37 -11.58 2.21
CA TYR A 13 7.48 -10.89 1.30
C TYR A 13 6.99 -11.81 0.19
N GLN A 14 7.91 -12.57 -0.41
CA GLN A 14 7.53 -13.53 -1.44
C GLN A 14 6.55 -14.57 -0.92
N GLU A 15 6.78 -15.06 0.27
CA GLU A 15 5.91 -16.04 0.89
C GLU A 15 4.53 -15.45 1.18
N LEU A 16 4.49 -14.20 1.65
CA LEU A 16 3.22 -13.52 1.91
C LEU A 16 2.45 -13.28 0.61
N GLN A 17 3.15 -12.95 -0.48
CA GLN A 17 2.50 -12.80 -1.78
C GLN A 17 1.86 -14.12 -2.22
N CYS A 18 2.55 -15.22 -2.04
CA CYS A 18 1.98 -16.54 -2.38
C CYS A 18 0.73 -16.82 -1.54
N TYR A 19 0.78 -16.49 -0.26
CA TYR A 19 -0.38 -16.65 0.62
C TYR A 19 -1.59 -15.87 0.11
N THR A 20 -1.40 -14.57 -0.21
CA THR A 20 -2.52 -13.74 -0.63
C THR A 20 -3.05 -14.12 -2.00
N LEU A 21 -2.17 -14.55 -2.92
CA LEU A 21 -2.61 -15.00 -4.24
C LEU A 21 -3.37 -16.32 -4.18
N ALA A 22 -2.92 -17.23 -3.34
CA ALA A 22 -3.56 -18.55 -3.20
C ALA A 22 -4.87 -18.47 -2.41
N HIS A 23 -5.08 -17.41 -1.66
CA HIS A 23 -6.21 -17.28 -0.75
C HIS A 23 -7.55 -17.14 -1.48
N GLY A 24 -7.54 -16.67 -2.73
CA GLY A 24 -8.77 -16.51 -3.51
C GLY A 24 -9.72 -15.49 -2.92
N ASP A 25 -9.20 -14.50 -2.24
CA ASP A 25 -9.95 -13.49 -1.51
C ASP A 25 -10.63 -12.52 -2.46
N PRO A 26 -11.98 -12.39 -2.44
CA PRO A 26 -12.66 -11.41 -3.29
C PRO A 26 -12.26 -9.97 -2.99
N ALA A 27 -11.81 -9.66 -1.76
CA ALA A 27 -11.33 -8.33 -1.44
C ALA A 27 -9.95 -8.05 -2.01
N PHE A 28 -9.23 -9.07 -2.44
CA PHE A 28 -7.92 -8.97 -3.07
C PHE A 28 -6.88 -8.31 -2.17
N LEU A 29 -6.64 -8.93 -1.02
CA LEU A 29 -5.65 -8.45 -0.04
C LEU A 29 -4.26 -8.32 -0.64
N HIS A 30 -3.98 -9.05 -1.71
CA HIS A 30 -2.69 -9.02 -2.39
C HIS A 30 -2.27 -7.59 -2.77
N GLN A 31 -3.22 -6.77 -3.22
CA GLN A 31 -2.90 -5.40 -3.60
C GLN A 31 -2.37 -4.59 -2.41
N HIS A 32 -2.95 -4.79 -1.24
CA HIS A 32 -2.51 -4.09 -0.03
C HIS A 32 -1.09 -4.50 0.38
N VAL A 33 -0.76 -5.76 0.21
CA VAL A 33 0.59 -6.27 0.49
C VAL A 33 1.60 -5.59 -0.42
N LEU A 34 1.30 -5.46 -1.71
CA LEU A 34 2.20 -4.81 -2.65
C LEU A 34 2.40 -3.34 -2.28
N ASP A 35 1.33 -2.63 -1.96
CA ASP A 35 1.41 -1.20 -1.65
C ASP A 35 2.21 -0.95 -0.38
N ALA A 36 1.99 -1.74 0.65
CA ALA A 36 2.72 -1.60 1.91
C ALA A 36 4.21 -1.87 1.71
N TRP A 37 4.54 -2.90 0.94
CA TRP A 37 5.93 -3.26 0.67
C TRP A 37 6.65 -2.13 -0.08
N VAL A 38 6.05 -1.63 -1.16
CA VAL A 38 6.68 -0.57 -1.97
C VAL A 38 6.92 0.67 -1.12
N ALA A 39 5.91 1.11 -0.37
CA ALA A 39 6.05 2.32 0.45
C ALA A 39 7.08 2.13 1.57
N GLN A 40 7.06 0.98 2.23
CA GLN A 40 7.97 0.73 3.35
C GLN A 40 9.43 0.69 2.90
N HIS A 41 9.69 0.24 1.69
CA HIS A 41 11.04 0.07 1.18
C HIS A 41 11.41 1.09 0.10
N ALA A 42 10.63 2.15 -0.06
CA ALA A 42 10.93 3.20 -1.04
C ALA A 42 12.27 3.86 -0.73
N GLY A 43 13.03 4.12 -1.76
CA GLY A 43 14.34 4.74 -1.66
C GLY A 43 14.62 5.58 -2.89
N ALA A 44 15.89 5.97 -3.06
CA ALA A 44 16.30 6.84 -4.15
C ALA A 44 15.99 6.24 -5.52
N ALA A 45 16.00 4.92 -5.64
CA ALA A 45 15.74 4.24 -6.91
C ALA A 45 14.25 4.06 -7.20
N THR A 46 13.37 4.32 -6.24
CA THR A 46 11.94 4.15 -6.44
C THR A 46 11.41 5.27 -7.32
N LYS A 47 10.75 4.91 -8.42
CA LYS A 47 10.20 5.91 -9.33
C LYS A 47 9.02 6.62 -8.69
N PRO A 48 8.85 7.94 -8.98
CA PRO A 48 7.72 8.69 -8.41
C PRO A 48 6.35 8.06 -8.70
N ILE A 49 6.16 7.52 -9.90
CA ILE A 49 4.89 6.87 -10.23
C ILE A 49 4.62 5.66 -9.33
N GLY A 50 5.65 4.84 -9.09
CA GLY A 50 5.50 3.65 -8.24
C GLY A 50 5.13 4.01 -6.81
N LEU A 51 5.81 5.00 -6.25
CA LEU A 51 5.51 5.45 -4.89
C LEU A 51 4.15 6.11 -4.82
N THR A 52 3.80 6.92 -5.83
CA THR A 52 2.47 7.55 -5.86
C THR A 52 1.36 6.50 -5.83
N PHE A 53 1.49 5.45 -6.63
CA PHE A 53 0.48 4.39 -6.66
C PHE A 53 0.39 3.67 -5.32
N ALA A 54 1.54 3.36 -4.71
CA ALA A 54 1.54 2.69 -3.41
C ALA A 54 0.89 3.55 -2.33
N LEU A 55 1.22 4.84 -2.28
CA LEU A 55 0.65 5.74 -1.28
C LEU A 55 -0.83 5.98 -1.53
N ALA A 56 -1.25 6.10 -2.79
CA ALA A 56 -2.67 6.22 -3.12
C ALA A 56 -3.43 4.98 -2.67
N GLY A 57 -2.87 3.80 -2.89
CA GLY A 57 -3.48 2.56 -2.45
C GLY A 57 -3.63 2.48 -0.94
N LEU A 58 -2.58 2.87 -0.22
CA LEU A 58 -2.63 2.87 1.24
C LEU A 58 -3.67 3.87 1.77
N TYR A 59 -3.69 5.07 1.20
CA TYR A 59 -4.69 6.06 1.58
C TYR A 59 -6.11 5.53 1.39
N LEU A 60 -6.38 5.00 0.19
CA LEU A 60 -7.72 4.50 -0.13
C LEU A 60 -8.12 3.33 0.77
N HIS A 61 -7.18 2.46 1.07
CA HIS A 61 -7.45 1.31 1.93
C HIS A 61 -7.60 1.70 3.40
N VAL A 62 -6.61 2.41 3.95
CA VAL A 62 -6.56 2.69 5.39
C VAL A 62 -7.55 3.76 5.78
N ASP A 63 -7.59 4.88 5.04
CA ASP A 63 -8.44 6.01 5.39
C ASP A 63 -9.84 5.91 4.82
N CYS A 64 -10.00 5.25 3.67
CA CYS A 64 -11.28 5.25 2.94
C CYS A 64 -11.97 3.89 2.92
N GLY A 65 -11.32 2.85 3.41
CA GLY A 65 -11.94 1.52 3.49
C GLY A 65 -12.05 0.77 2.17
N PHE A 66 -11.27 1.15 1.17
CA PHE A 66 -11.29 0.46 -0.12
C PHE A 66 -10.77 -0.98 0.02
N SER A 67 -11.40 -1.90 -0.69
CA SER A 67 -10.87 -3.24 -0.87
C SER A 67 -9.69 -3.22 -1.84
N GLY A 68 -8.93 -4.30 -1.90
CA GLY A 68 -7.84 -4.41 -2.87
C GLY A 68 -8.31 -4.29 -4.30
N ARG A 69 -9.50 -4.82 -4.62
CA ARG A 69 -10.08 -4.67 -5.95
C ARG A 69 -10.38 -3.22 -6.28
N GLN A 70 -10.94 -2.49 -5.32
CA GLN A 70 -11.23 -1.07 -5.51
C GLN A 70 -9.94 -0.27 -5.69
N VAL A 71 -8.90 -0.59 -4.92
CA VAL A 71 -7.59 0.05 -5.08
C VAL A 71 -7.03 -0.25 -6.47
N GLN A 72 -7.13 -1.48 -6.93
CA GLN A 72 -6.64 -1.87 -8.25
C GLN A 72 -7.31 -1.05 -9.35
N ARG A 73 -8.63 -0.85 -9.26
CA ARG A 73 -9.35 -0.02 -10.23
C ARG A 73 -8.89 1.44 -10.17
N ALA A 74 -8.64 1.95 -8.97
CA ALA A 74 -8.12 3.30 -8.81
C ALA A 74 -6.74 3.43 -9.46
N HIS A 75 -5.87 2.45 -9.29
CA HIS A 75 -4.56 2.44 -9.95
C HIS A 75 -4.72 2.47 -11.48
N MET A 76 -5.69 1.73 -12.01
CA MET A 76 -5.94 1.73 -13.45
C MET A 76 -6.37 3.11 -13.94
N THR A 77 -7.25 3.76 -13.18
CA THR A 77 -7.69 5.12 -13.52
C THR A 77 -6.52 6.10 -13.49
N LEU A 78 -5.70 6.05 -12.44
CA LEU A 78 -4.52 6.90 -12.34
C LEU A 78 -3.57 6.70 -13.52
N GLY A 79 -3.42 5.47 -13.97
CA GLY A 79 -2.50 5.13 -15.04
C GLY A 79 -2.96 5.53 -16.43
N GLN A 80 -4.22 5.95 -16.59
CA GLN A 80 -4.77 6.26 -17.92
C GLN A 80 -4.30 7.58 -18.49
N ARG A 81 -3.77 8.46 -17.67
CA ARG A 81 -3.30 9.78 -18.12
C ARG A 81 -1.82 9.93 -17.84
N LYS A 82 -1.10 10.41 -18.83
CA LYS A 82 0.30 10.77 -18.63
C LYS A 82 0.38 12.10 -17.92
N ARG A 83 1.28 12.19 -16.95
CA ARG A 83 1.52 13.43 -16.23
C ARG A 83 2.84 13.33 -15.47
N ALA A 84 3.30 14.46 -14.99
CA ALA A 84 4.39 14.48 -14.02
C ALA A 84 3.83 14.05 -12.67
N TRP A 85 4.41 13.01 -12.09
CA TRP A 85 3.96 12.48 -10.81
C TRP A 85 4.63 13.23 -9.67
N PRO A 86 3.94 13.46 -8.56
CA PRO A 86 4.55 14.18 -7.44
C PRO A 86 5.72 13.39 -6.87
N THR A 87 6.65 14.11 -6.25
CA THR A 87 7.71 13.50 -5.47
C THR A 87 7.39 13.67 -4.00
N PHE A 88 7.86 12.75 -3.18
CA PHE A 88 7.54 12.75 -1.76
C PHE A 88 8.82 12.73 -0.94
N VAL A 89 8.77 13.42 0.20
CA VAL A 89 9.84 13.31 1.18
C VAL A 89 9.68 11.95 1.87
N LEU A 90 10.74 11.16 1.84
CA LEU A 90 10.68 9.82 2.43
C LEU A 90 10.91 9.93 3.93
N PRO A 91 9.97 9.46 4.76
CA PRO A 91 10.19 9.46 6.21
C PRO A 91 11.31 8.51 6.59
N VAL A 92 12.03 8.85 7.65
CA VAL A 92 13.10 7.98 8.16
C VAL A 92 12.49 6.72 8.74
N GLU A 93 11.43 6.87 9.54
CA GLU A 93 10.68 5.73 10.08
C GLU A 93 9.57 5.35 9.12
N ARG A 94 9.46 4.07 8.84
CA ARG A 94 8.50 3.54 7.87
C ARG A 94 7.46 2.65 8.52
N GLY A 95 7.18 2.89 9.81
CA GLY A 95 6.23 2.11 10.56
C GLY A 95 6.91 0.99 11.35
N ALA A 96 6.28 0.62 12.46
CA ALA A 96 6.84 -0.37 13.38
C ALA A 96 6.59 -1.82 12.91
N VAL A 97 5.56 -2.05 12.11
CA VAL A 97 5.21 -3.40 11.66
C VAL A 97 6.00 -3.74 10.41
N ARG A 98 6.56 -4.95 10.39
CA ARG A 98 7.36 -5.44 9.27
C ARG A 98 6.72 -6.69 8.70
N VAL A 99 7.06 -7.00 7.44
CA VAL A 99 6.45 -8.14 6.73
C VAL A 99 6.68 -9.47 7.47
N ARG A 100 7.82 -9.63 8.13
CA ARG A 100 8.09 -10.87 8.87
C ARG A 100 7.14 -11.07 10.03
N GLN A 101 6.74 -9.97 10.69
CA GLN A 101 5.74 -10.03 11.76
C GLN A 101 4.38 -10.44 11.22
N VAL A 102 4.03 -9.93 10.04
CA VAL A 102 2.78 -10.31 9.38
C VAL A 102 2.77 -11.81 9.09
N LEU A 103 3.85 -12.30 8.51
CA LEU A 103 3.94 -13.71 8.15
C LEU A 103 3.95 -14.63 9.36
N ALA A 104 4.44 -14.14 10.50
CA ALA A 104 4.45 -14.90 11.74
C ALA A 104 3.06 -15.11 12.32
N ALA A 105 2.08 -14.29 11.95
CA ALA A 105 0.70 -14.51 12.40
C ALA A 105 0.13 -15.76 11.72
N PRO A 106 -0.71 -16.53 12.42
CA PRO A 106 -1.31 -17.73 11.82
C PRO A 106 -2.13 -17.39 10.57
N PRO A 107 -2.09 -18.24 9.55
CA PRO A 107 -2.90 -18.01 8.35
C PRO A 107 -4.39 -17.88 8.69
N GLY A 108 -5.10 -17.10 7.87
CA GLY A 108 -6.52 -16.81 8.06
C GLY A 108 -6.73 -15.46 8.69
N ALA A 109 -7.74 -15.34 9.53
CA ALA A 109 -8.17 -14.04 10.09
C ALA A 109 -7.04 -13.31 10.82
N ALA A 110 -6.20 -14.03 11.55
CA ALA A 110 -5.10 -13.39 12.29
C ALA A 110 -4.09 -12.75 11.35
N ARG A 111 -3.70 -13.47 10.29
CA ARG A 111 -2.76 -12.92 9.32
C ARG A 111 -3.38 -11.79 8.52
N ASP A 112 -4.65 -11.90 8.18
CA ASP A 112 -5.35 -10.83 7.46
C ASP A 112 -5.40 -9.55 8.28
N ARG A 113 -5.64 -9.68 9.60
CA ARG A 113 -5.58 -8.52 10.50
C ARG A 113 -4.15 -7.97 10.60
N ALA A 114 -3.16 -8.83 10.56
CA ALA A 114 -1.76 -8.39 10.58
C ALA A 114 -1.40 -7.62 9.32
N ILE A 115 -1.95 -8.01 8.16
CA ILE A 115 -1.78 -7.25 6.92
C ILE A 115 -2.38 -5.85 7.09
N ALA A 116 -3.58 -5.74 7.64
CA ALA A 116 -4.20 -4.45 7.88
C ALA A 116 -3.38 -3.57 8.82
N ALA A 117 -2.86 -4.17 9.89
CA ALA A 117 -2.01 -3.45 10.84
C ALA A 117 -0.72 -2.94 10.18
N TRP A 118 -0.14 -3.75 9.32
CA TRP A 118 1.05 -3.36 8.55
C TRP A 118 0.76 -2.17 7.66
N CYS A 119 -0.32 -2.23 6.90
CA CYS A 119 -0.72 -1.12 6.03
C CYS A 119 -0.94 0.16 6.83
N GLY A 120 -1.64 0.08 7.96
CA GLY A 120 -1.88 1.24 8.82
C GLY A 120 -0.59 1.82 9.38
N SER A 121 0.34 0.96 9.77
CA SER A 121 1.63 1.36 10.31
C SER A 121 2.47 2.10 9.26
N VAL A 122 2.53 1.55 8.05
CA VAL A 122 3.29 2.18 6.96
C VAL A 122 2.64 3.50 6.55
N TRP A 123 1.32 3.49 6.36
CA TRP A 123 0.61 4.70 5.96
C TRP A 123 0.75 5.81 7.01
N GLY A 124 0.70 5.45 8.29
CA GLY A 124 0.92 6.43 9.36
C GLY A 124 2.28 7.11 9.27
N ALA A 125 3.30 6.39 8.83
CA ALA A 125 4.63 6.97 8.65
C ALA A 125 4.66 8.00 7.51
N PHE A 126 3.75 7.87 6.54
CA PHE A 126 3.68 8.79 5.40
C PHE A 126 2.59 9.84 5.56
N HIS A 127 2.14 10.12 6.79
CA HIS A 127 1.00 11.02 7.00
C HIS A 127 1.23 12.42 6.41
N ASP A 128 2.47 12.87 6.32
CA ASP A 128 2.77 14.18 5.72
C ASP A 128 2.47 14.23 4.23
N SER A 129 2.36 13.08 3.57
CA SER A 129 2.05 12.98 2.15
C SER A 129 0.54 12.88 1.89
N ARG A 130 -0.26 12.79 2.94
CA ARG A 130 -1.69 12.55 2.83
C ARG A 130 -2.41 13.61 2.00
N THR A 131 -2.12 14.88 2.26
CA THR A 131 -2.77 15.98 1.54
C THR A 131 -2.47 15.91 0.04
N THR A 132 -1.23 15.65 -0.32
CA THR A 132 -0.83 15.54 -1.72
C THR A 132 -1.57 14.39 -2.41
N ILE A 133 -1.66 13.25 -1.75
CA ILE A 133 -2.35 12.09 -2.31
C ILE A 133 -3.86 12.36 -2.43
N ALA A 134 -4.47 12.94 -1.41
CA ALA A 134 -5.89 13.24 -1.43
C ALA A 134 -6.23 14.20 -2.58
N ALA A 135 -5.41 15.23 -2.78
CA ALA A 135 -5.62 16.18 -3.87
C ALA A 135 -5.50 15.52 -5.24
N LEU A 136 -4.52 14.62 -5.39
CA LEU A 136 -4.34 13.89 -6.64
C LEU A 136 -5.56 13.03 -6.96
N LEU A 137 -6.07 12.32 -5.97
CA LEU A 137 -7.23 11.45 -6.17
C LEU A 137 -8.49 12.25 -6.51
N GLN A 138 -8.65 13.42 -5.90
CA GLN A 138 -9.76 14.32 -6.25
C GLN A 138 -9.66 14.78 -7.69
N GLU A 139 -8.45 15.10 -8.13
CA GLU A 139 -8.21 15.54 -9.51
C GLU A 139 -8.65 14.47 -10.51
N TYR A 140 -8.54 13.20 -10.15
CA TYR A 140 -8.89 12.07 -11.02
C TYR A 140 -10.30 11.55 -10.75
N ASP A 141 -11.05 12.22 -9.87
CA ASP A 141 -12.40 11.77 -9.49
C ASP A 141 -12.40 10.40 -8.82
N ILE A 142 -11.30 10.03 -8.21
CA ILE A 142 -11.21 8.79 -7.44
C ILE A 142 -11.52 9.15 -6.00
N TRP A 143 -12.79 8.99 -5.62
CA TRP A 143 -13.22 9.50 -4.33
C TRP A 143 -14.27 8.57 -3.74
N PRO A 144 -14.14 8.20 -2.48
CA PRO A 144 -15.19 7.40 -1.86
C PRO A 144 -16.48 8.19 -1.78
N SER A 145 -17.61 7.52 -1.98
CA SER A 145 -18.89 8.16 -1.86
C SER A 145 -19.09 8.67 -0.44
N ARG A 146 -19.49 9.93 -0.32
CA ARG A 146 -19.74 10.53 0.98
C ARG A 146 -20.91 9.88 1.69
N ASN A 147 -21.79 9.24 0.94
CA ASN A 147 -22.96 8.58 1.48
C ASN A 147 -22.76 7.08 1.66
N GLY A 148 -21.53 6.63 1.59
CA GLY A 148 -21.23 5.21 1.71
C GLY A 148 -21.60 4.39 0.49
N ARG A 149 -22.03 5.02 -0.58
CA ARG A 149 -22.30 4.31 -1.83
C ARG A 149 -21.05 4.30 -2.69
N SER A 150 -20.84 3.28 -3.37
CA SER A 150 -19.68 3.14 -4.23
C SER A 150 -20.10 2.86 -5.65
#